data_5bd3679873a6ef0c7a8d13f81db85f68
#
_entry.id   5bd3679873a6ef0c7a8d13f81db85f68
#
_cell.length_a   1.000
_cell.length_b   1.000
_cell.length_c   1.000
_cell.angle_alpha   90.00
_cell.angle_beta   90.00
_cell.angle_gamma   90.00
#
_symmetry.space_group_name_H-M   'P 1'
#
loop_
_entity.id
_entity.type
_entity.pdbx_description
1 polymer ?
#
loop_
_entity_poly.entity_id
_entity_poly.type
_entity_poly.pdbx_seq_one_letter_code
_entity_poly.pdbx_strand_id
1 'polypeptide(L)'
;TPKPSSAASDVYKRQKKPRIFIDGQAGTTGLQIHQLLANDDDIDIISIDEFDRKKEHVRRQLLNDVDVAILCLPDDAAKDAVSWIKNDNVRVLDASSAHRVASGWVYGFPEMHPEQASRIAQARRVSNPGCYATGVIALLSPLIQKGLLAPDTPITVNAISGYSGGGKAMIASYEDPSEKRPAFRPYGLNFQHKHLREMQQHSGLSRPPLFIPAVGTFRQGMLVQIPLPLWASRVATTPYDLHAILSEHYESSTAVCVAPLIEGTAADSVNINPERFNNTNSLEISVFGDTASEQAVLIACFDNLGKGASGAAIQNLRLMLRSS
;
A
#
# COMPACT_ATOMS: atom_id res chain seq x y z
N THR A 1 20.76 49.14 -14.09
CA THR A 1 20.25 47.94 -13.39
C THR A 1 21.22 46.78 -13.60
N PRO A 2 21.87 46.25 -12.56
CA PRO A 2 22.76 45.11 -12.70
C PRO A 2 21.95 43.83 -12.98
N LYS A 3 22.40 43.04 -13.99
CA LYS A 3 21.87 41.71 -14.26
C LYS A 3 22.19 40.79 -13.09
N PRO A 4 21.25 39.92 -12.64
CA PRO A 4 21.57 38.91 -11.62
C PRO A 4 22.62 37.96 -12.14
N SER A 5 23.64 37.68 -11.35
CA SER A 5 24.78 36.85 -11.71
C SER A 5 24.38 35.38 -11.93
N SER A 6 24.91 34.77 -12.98
CA SER A 6 24.75 33.36 -13.34
C SER A 6 25.26 32.38 -12.26
N ALA A 7 25.96 32.87 -11.24
CA ALA A 7 26.49 32.07 -10.14
C ALA A 7 25.39 31.48 -9.21
N ALA A 8 24.22 32.13 -9.07
CA ALA A 8 23.13 31.65 -8.25
C ALA A 8 22.39 30.44 -8.89
N SER A 9 22.38 30.35 -10.24
CA SER A 9 21.76 29.21 -10.96
C SER A 9 22.67 27.98 -11.01
N ASP A 10 23.99 28.15 -10.87
CA ASP A 10 24.96 27.06 -10.91
C ASP A 10 25.14 26.36 -9.54
N VAL A 11 24.84 27.06 -8.44
CA VAL A 11 24.81 26.46 -7.09
C VAL A 11 23.63 25.51 -6.92
N TYR A 12 22.49 25.78 -7.57
CA TYR A 12 21.32 24.90 -7.55
C TYR A 12 21.49 23.62 -8.38
N LYS A 13 22.46 23.57 -9.31
CA LYS A 13 22.73 22.43 -10.20
C LYS A 13 23.67 21.35 -9.67
N ARG A 14 24.13 21.44 -8.40
CA ARG A 14 25.09 20.49 -7.80
C ARG A 14 24.59 19.80 -6.54
N GLN A 15 23.30 19.67 -6.32
CA GLN A 15 22.85 18.67 -5.36
C GLN A 15 23.08 17.29 -5.97
N LYS A 16 23.93 16.47 -5.34
CA LYS A 16 24.20 15.10 -5.74
C LYS A 16 22.86 14.34 -5.71
N LYS A 17 22.47 13.76 -6.86
CA LYS A 17 21.23 12.98 -6.96
C LYS A 17 21.26 11.89 -5.90
N PRO A 18 20.16 11.64 -5.15
CA PRO A 18 20.10 10.57 -4.18
C PRO A 18 20.26 9.21 -4.87
N ARG A 19 21.12 8.38 -4.31
CA ARG A 19 21.45 7.04 -4.82
C ARG A 19 20.49 6.03 -4.22
N ILE A 20 19.79 5.28 -5.09
CA ILE A 20 18.75 4.31 -4.70
C ILE A 20 19.19 2.92 -5.14
N PHE A 21 19.19 1.95 -4.24
CA PHE A 21 19.41 0.55 -4.57
C PHE A 21 18.13 -0.25 -4.33
N ILE A 22 17.67 -1.00 -5.37
CA ILE A 22 16.49 -1.87 -5.28
C ILE A 22 16.97 -3.31 -5.14
N ASP A 23 17.00 -3.82 -3.90
CA ASP A 23 17.34 -5.21 -3.63
C ASP A 23 16.12 -6.11 -3.91
N GLY A 24 16.29 -7.06 -4.83
CA GLY A 24 15.18 -7.88 -5.33
C GLY A 24 14.50 -7.29 -6.58
N GLN A 25 15.18 -6.47 -7.36
CA GLN A 25 14.69 -5.83 -8.61
C GLN A 25 14.09 -6.81 -9.62
N ALA A 26 14.46 -8.10 -9.59
CA ALA A 26 13.93 -9.12 -10.48
C ALA A 26 12.53 -9.64 -10.07
N GLY A 27 12.02 -9.32 -8.86
CA GLY A 27 10.67 -9.66 -8.42
C GLY A 27 9.60 -8.80 -9.09
N THR A 28 8.30 -9.16 -8.94
CA THR A 28 7.19 -8.39 -9.54
C THR A 28 7.18 -6.94 -9.07
N THR A 29 7.21 -6.71 -7.76
CA THR A 29 7.22 -5.38 -7.16
C THR A 29 8.51 -4.61 -7.47
N GLY A 30 9.69 -5.28 -7.34
CA GLY A 30 10.98 -4.64 -7.62
C GLY A 30 11.13 -4.20 -9.07
N LEU A 31 10.69 -5.04 -10.03
CA LEU A 31 10.70 -4.72 -11.45
C LEU A 31 9.81 -3.51 -11.74
N GLN A 32 8.61 -3.47 -11.16
CA GLN A 32 7.68 -2.36 -11.38
C GLN A 32 8.20 -1.06 -10.75
N ILE A 33 8.78 -1.10 -9.53
CA ILE A 33 9.43 0.07 -8.92
C ILE A 33 10.56 0.57 -9.83
N HIS A 34 11.40 -0.33 -10.32
CA HIS A 34 12.49 0.03 -11.24
C HIS A 34 11.96 0.70 -12.52
N GLN A 35 10.88 0.16 -13.11
CA GLN A 35 10.27 0.74 -14.32
C GLN A 35 9.68 2.14 -14.04
N LEU A 36 9.01 2.32 -12.90
CA LEU A 36 8.42 3.62 -12.51
C LEU A 36 9.48 4.69 -12.24
N LEU A 37 10.68 4.30 -11.83
CA LEU A 37 11.79 5.21 -11.54
C LEU A 37 12.78 5.37 -12.71
N ALA A 38 12.69 4.54 -13.76
CA ALA A 38 13.69 4.49 -14.85
C ALA A 38 13.89 5.82 -15.61
N ASN A 39 12.86 6.66 -15.65
CA ASN A 39 12.88 7.96 -16.34
C ASN A 39 12.90 9.15 -15.35
N ASP A 40 13.30 8.91 -14.10
CA ASP A 40 13.35 9.93 -13.07
C ASP A 40 14.74 10.55 -13.02
N ASP A 41 14.86 11.73 -13.59
CA ASP A 41 16.12 12.47 -13.67
C ASP A 41 16.62 13.01 -12.33
N ASP A 42 15.82 12.97 -11.27
CA ASP A 42 16.17 13.51 -9.95
C ASP A 42 16.86 12.49 -9.04
N ILE A 43 16.95 11.22 -9.45
CA ILE A 43 17.54 10.12 -8.68
C ILE A 43 18.60 9.36 -9.50
N ASP A 44 19.47 8.62 -8.80
CA ASP A 44 20.46 7.72 -9.37
C ASP A 44 20.18 6.28 -8.92
N ILE A 45 19.68 5.43 -9.83
CA ILE A 45 19.39 4.02 -9.53
C ILE A 45 20.65 3.21 -9.68
N ILE A 46 21.16 2.68 -8.57
CA ILE A 46 22.32 1.81 -8.54
C ILE A 46 21.90 0.39 -8.92
N SER A 47 22.41 -0.10 -10.03
CA SER A 47 22.13 -1.44 -10.53
C SER A 47 23.12 -2.47 -9.98
N ILE A 48 22.67 -3.71 -9.89
CA ILE A 48 23.50 -4.88 -9.59
C ILE A 48 23.46 -5.85 -10.77
N ASP A 49 24.63 -6.37 -11.19
CA ASP A 49 24.70 -7.33 -12.27
C ASP A 49 23.95 -8.62 -11.93
N GLU A 50 23.38 -9.25 -12.94
CA GLU A 50 22.60 -10.49 -12.76
C GLU A 50 23.41 -11.60 -12.09
N PHE A 51 24.69 -11.72 -12.41
CA PHE A 51 25.61 -12.70 -11.83
C PHE A 51 25.97 -12.41 -10.37
N ASP A 52 25.82 -11.15 -9.93
CA ASP A 52 26.19 -10.68 -8.59
C ASP A 52 24.99 -10.56 -7.64
N ARG A 53 23.77 -10.55 -8.16
CA ARG A 53 22.53 -10.33 -7.38
C ARG A 53 22.30 -11.32 -6.24
N LYS A 54 22.93 -12.49 -6.25
CA LYS A 54 22.88 -13.49 -5.18
C LYS A 54 24.12 -13.47 -4.27
N LYS A 55 25.15 -12.70 -4.61
CA LYS A 55 26.38 -12.63 -3.83
C LYS A 55 26.19 -11.70 -2.63
N GLU A 56 26.26 -12.26 -1.43
CA GLU A 56 26.01 -11.54 -0.18
C GLU A 56 26.92 -10.33 -0.03
N HIS A 57 28.23 -10.48 -0.28
CA HIS A 57 29.20 -9.40 -0.09
C HIS A 57 28.93 -8.20 -1.00
N VAL A 58 28.50 -8.43 -2.26
CA VAL A 58 28.15 -7.34 -3.20
C VAL A 58 26.90 -6.61 -2.72
N ARG A 59 25.87 -7.36 -2.33
CA ARG A 59 24.63 -6.77 -1.77
C ARG A 59 24.90 -5.97 -0.50
N ARG A 60 25.72 -6.50 0.43
CA ARG A 60 26.14 -5.79 1.64
C ARG A 60 26.84 -4.48 1.35
N GLN A 61 27.72 -4.47 0.36
CA GLN A 61 28.42 -3.25 -0.06
C GLN A 61 27.42 -2.22 -0.60
N LEU A 62 26.56 -2.59 -1.56
CA LEU A 62 25.57 -1.69 -2.15
C LEU A 62 24.59 -1.15 -1.10
N LEU A 63 24.08 -2.01 -0.21
CA LEU A 63 23.18 -1.62 0.89
C LEU A 63 23.78 -0.59 1.85
N ASN A 64 25.10 -0.47 1.93
CA ASN A 64 25.79 0.51 2.79
C ASN A 64 26.33 1.72 2.03
N ASP A 65 26.23 1.74 0.68
CA ASP A 65 26.78 2.78 -0.19
C ASP A 65 25.72 3.60 -0.93
N VAL A 66 24.48 3.59 -0.47
CA VAL A 66 23.34 4.32 -1.06
C VAL A 66 22.67 5.22 -0.03
N ASP A 67 21.84 6.16 -0.51
CA ASP A 67 21.04 7.01 0.35
C ASP A 67 19.75 6.29 0.78
N VAL A 68 19.11 5.53 -0.13
CA VAL A 68 17.93 4.73 0.17
C VAL A 68 18.07 3.32 -0.40
N ALA A 69 17.84 2.31 0.44
CA ALA A 69 17.70 0.92 0.04
C ALA A 69 16.20 0.54 0.01
N ILE A 70 15.71 0.06 -1.13
CA ILE A 70 14.36 -0.48 -1.29
C ILE A 70 14.47 -2.00 -1.30
N LEU A 71 13.80 -2.67 -0.35
CA LEU A 71 13.83 -4.12 -0.23
C LEU A 71 12.57 -4.75 -0.83
N CYS A 72 12.73 -5.52 -1.89
CA CYS A 72 11.67 -6.28 -2.57
C CYS A 72 11.94 -7.78 -2.45
N LEU A 73 12.12 -8.26 -1.23
CA LEU A 73 12.64 -9.56 -0.86
C LEU A 73 11.60 -10.41 -0.11
N PRO A 74 11.73 -11.73 -0.05
CA PRO A 74 11.07 -12.54 0.97
C PRO A 74 11.42 -12.09 2.39
N ASP A 75 10.53 -12.33 3.36
CA ASP A 75 10.62 -11.78 4.71
C ASP A 75 11.96 -12.05 5.41
N ASP A 76 12.48 -13.28 5.35
CA ASP A 76 13.75 -13.61 6.00
C ASP A 76 14.94 -12.93 5.31
N ALA A 77 14.96 -12.90 3.97
CA ALA A 77 15.97 -12.19 3.21
C ALA A 77 15.93 -10.67 3.43
N ALA A 78 14.75 -10.10 3.71
CA ALA A 78 14.60 -8.69 4.07
C ALA A 78 15.18 -8.40 5.46
N LYS A 79 14.93 -9.28 6.45
CA LYS A 79 15.53 -9.19 7.79
C LYS A 79 17.05 -9.27 7.72
N ASP A 80 17.60 -10.21 6.93
CA ASP A 80 19.04 -10.34 6.71
C ASP A 80 19.62 -9.07 6.10
N ALA A 81 19.02 -8.56 5.02
CA ALA A 81 19.45 -7.34 4.35
C ALA A 81 19.48 -6.15 5.32
N VAL A 82 18.45 -5.97 6.15
CA VAL A 82 18.41 -4.92 7.18
C VAL A 82 19.54 -5.10 8.20
N SER A 83 19.87 -6.33 8.59
CA SER A 83 20.95 -6.64 9.54
C SER A 83 22.32 -6.29 9.00
N TRP A 84 22.50 -6.28 7.68
CA TRP A 84 23.76 -5.95 7.00
C TRP A 84 24.01 -4.45 6.86
N ILE A 85 22.98 -3.61 7.01
CA ILE A 85 23.12 -2.15 6.92
C ILE A 85 23.75 -1.63 8.23
N LYS A 86 24.99 -1.17 8.13
CA LYS A 86 25.77 -0.61 9.25
C LYS A 86 25.93 0.90 9.14
N ASN A 87 25.75 1.45 7.93
CA ASN A 87 25.81 2.89 7.71
C ASN A 87 24.49 3.54 8.18
N ASP A 88 24.60 4.38 9.21
CA ASP A 88 23.47 5.03 9.85
C ASP A 88 22.78 6.08 8.96
N ASN A 89 23.41 6.52 7.90
CA ASN A 89 22.84 7.47 6.93
C ASN A 89 21.91 6.78 5.92
N VAL A 90 22.00 5.47 5.75
CA VAL A 90 21.14 4.74 4.82
C VAL A 90 19.74 4.64 5.37
N ARG A 91 18.77 5.06 4.55
CA ARG A 91 17.34 4.91 4.83
C ARG A 91 16.81 3.65 4.15
N VAL A 92 15.82 3.01 4.75
CA VAL A 92 15.30 1.72 4.25
C VAL A 92 13.80 1.83 4.00
N LEU A 93 13.37 1.43 2.80
CA LEU A 93 11.97 1.20 2.44
C LEU A 93 11.78 -0.30 2.18
N ASP A 94 11.07 -1.00 3.07
CA ASP A 94 10.86 -2.44 2.96
C ASP A 94 9.46 -2.77 2.42
N ALA A 95 9.40 -3.42 1.27
CA ALA A 95 8.15 -3.88 0.66
C ALA A 95 7.74 -5.31 1.08
N SER A 96 8.56 -6.00 1.89
CA SER A 96 8.20 -7.30 2.47
C SER A 96 7.15 -7.16 3.58
N SER A 97 6.65 -8.28 4.10
CA SER A 97 5.78 -8.27 5.28
C SER A 97 6.55 -8.31 6.61
N ALA A 98 7.88 -8.45 6.57
CA ALA A 98 8.72 -8.67 7.75
C ALA A 98 8.63 -7.56 8.79
N HIS A 99 8.49 -6.31 8.36
CA HIS A 99 8.63 -5.15 9.24
C HIS A 99 7.36 -4.29 9.37
N ARG A 100 6.23 -4.73 8.80
CA ARG A 100 4.98 -3.93 8.78
C ARG A 100 4.39 -3.66 10.15
N VAL A 101 4.68 -4.51 11.13
CA VAL A 101 4.26 -4.38 12.53
C VAL A 101 5.44 -4.37 13.49
N ALA A 102 6.67 -4.19 12.99
CA ALA A 102 7.86 -4.21 13.80
C ALA A 102 8.11 -2.86 14.49
N SER A 103 8.58 -2.90 15.73
CA SER A 103 9.00 -1.70 16.45
C SER A 103 10.16 -1.00 15.73
N GLY A 104 10.17 0.33 15.75
CA GLY A 104 11.19 1.15 15.07
C GLY A 104 10.99 1.31 13.56
N TRP A 105 9.87 0.83 13.01
CA TRP A 105 9.46 1.04 11.63
C TRP A 105 8.24 1.94 11.55
N VAL A 106 8.24 2.88 10.62
CA VAL A 106 7.06 3.69 10.28
C VAL A 106 6.29 3.00 9.17
N TYR A 107 5.00 2.83 9.39
CA TYR A 107 4.12 2.22 8.38
C TYR A 107 3.86 3.20 7.24
N GLY A 108 4.12 2.78 6.02
CA GLY A 108 4.15 3.61 4.82
C GLY A 108 2.78 3.83 4.17
N PHE A 109 1.78 4.23 4.94
CA PHE A 109 0.48 4.67 4.44
C PHE A 109 0.26 6.14 4.84
N PRO A 110 0.68 7.10 3.99
CA PRO A 110 0.70 8.52 4.33
C PRO A 110 -0.64 9.10 4.74
N GLU A 111 -1.73 8.55 4.20
CA GLU A 111 -3.09 9.04 4.40
C GLU A 111 -3.75 8.46 5.68
N MET A 112 -3.06 7.59 6.43
CA MET A 112 -3.60 6.93 7.61
C MET A 112 -3.87 7.92 8.77
N HIS A 113 -3.03 8.95 8.89
CA HIS A 113 -3.14 10.02 9.90
C HIS A 113 -2.65 11.35 9.33
N PRO A 114 -3.10 12.49 9.83
CA PRO A 114 -2.64 13.81 9.34
C PRO A 114 -1.11 13.99 9.38
N GLU A 115 -0.45 13.43 10.40
CA GLU A 115 1.01 13.54 10.59
C GLU A 115 1.81 12.40 9.92
N GLN A 116 1.15 11.41 9.33
CA GLN A 116 1.82 10.20 8.86
C GLN A 116 2.82 10.49 7.72
N ALA A 117 2.48 11.38 6.81
CA ALA A 117 3.38 11.79 5.74
C ALA A 117 4.68 12.41 6.30
N SER A 118 4.57 13.26 7.33
CA SER A 118 5.73 13.86 8.01
C SER A 118 6.56 12.80 8.76
N ARG A 119 5.90 11.83 9.41
CA ARG A 119 6.58 10.72 10.07
C ARG A 119 7.36 9.86 9.08
N ILE A 120 6.79 9.56 7.91
CA ILE A 120 7.46 8.82 6.82
C ILE A 120 8.66 9.63 6.30
N ALA A 121 8.47 10.92 6.07
CA ALA A 121 9.52 11.81 5.59
C ALA A 121 10.75 11.80 6.50
N GLN A 122 10.57 11.78 7.81
CA GLN A 122 11.63 11.80 8.81
C GLN A 122 12.15 10.41 9.18
N ALA A 123 11.45 9.34 8.81
CA ALA A 123 11.79 7.99 9.24
C ALA A 123 13.05 7.47 8.54
N ARG A 124 13.90 6.80 9.29
CA ARG A 124 15.01 6.01 8.75
C ARG A 124 14.52 4.68 8.14
N ARG A 125 13.46 4.10 8.70
CA ARG A 125 12.93 2.80 8.31
C ARG A 125 11.43 2.90 8.06
N VAL A 126 11.01 2.60 6.83
CA VAL A 126 9.61 2.64 6.39
C VAL A 126 9.23 1.27 5.87
N SER A 127 8.11 0.73 6.32
CA SER A 127 7.54 -0.52 5.81
C SER A 127 6.38 -0.23 4.86
N ASN A 128 6.47 -0.73 3.63
CA ASN A 128 5.42 -0.53 2.63
C ASN A 128 4.22 -1.44 2.92
N PRO A 129 2.97 -0.92 2.87
CA PRO A 129 1.76 -1.70 3.12
C PRO A 129 1.57 -2.91 2.22
N GLY A 130 0.87 -3.92 2.72
CA GLY A 130 0.31 -4.98 1.88
C GLY A 130 -0.97 -4.53 1.19
N CYS A 131 -1.20 -5.02 -0.04
CA CYS A 131 -2.30 -4.54 -0.87
C CYS A 131 -3.68 -4.66 -0.19
N TYR A 132 -4.06 -5.82 0.34
CA TYR A 132 -5.34 -5.95 1.04
C TYR A 132 -5.41 -5.09 2.30
N ALA A 133 -4.30 -4.97 3.03
CA ALA A 133 -4.26 -4.17 4.25
C ALA A 133 -4.45 -2.68 3.97
N THR A 134 -3.92 -2.17 2.86
CA THR A 134 -4.16 -0.78 2.42
C THR A 134 -5.64 -0.47 2.36
N GLY A 135 -6.45 -1.31 1.70
CA GLY A 135 -7.91 -1.10 1.62
C GLY A 135 -8.60 -1.22 2.98
N VAL A 136 -8.25 -2.23 3.79
CA VAL A 136 -8.86 -2.42 5.12
C VAL A 136 -8.56 -1.25 6.05
N ILE A 137 -7.31 -0.80 6.08
CA ILE A 137 -6.89 0.33 6.91
C ILE A 137 -7.54 1.62 6.44
N ALA A 138 -7.62 1.85 5.12
CA ALA A 138 -8.30 3.01 4.56
C ALA A 138 -9.78 3.08 4.95
N LEU A 139 -10.46 1.93 5.02
CA LEU A 139 -11.88 1.87 5.38
C LEU A 139 -12.15 1.97 6.88
N LEU A 140 -11.29 1.38 7.72
CA LEU A 140 -11.59 1.20 9.14
C LEU A 140 -10.88 2.20 10.05
N SER A 141 -9.64 2.56 9.75
CA SER A 141 -8.83 3.38 10.66
C SER A 141 -9.50 4.71 11.02
N PRO A 142 -10.06 5.50 10.08
CA PRO A 142 -10.75 6.75 10.40
C PRO A 142 -11.99 6.53 11.30
N LEU A 143 -12.75 5.49 11.04
CA LEU A 143 -13.98 5.19 11.77
C LEU A 143 -13.72 4.77 13.22
N ILE A 144 -12.66 3.98 13.43
CA ILE A 144 -12.23 3.55 14.78
C ILE A 144 -11.61 4.72 15.52
N GLN A 145 -10.77 5.53 14.90
CA GLN A 145 -10.16 6.72 15.51
C GLN A 145 -11.18 7.75 15.98
N LYS A 146 -12.25 7.94 15.22
CA LYS A 146 -13.37 8.85 15.56
C LYS A 146 -14.36 8.21 16.53
N GLY A 147 -14.17 6.93 16.90
CA GLY A 147 -15.02 6.21 17.87
C GLY A 147 -16.38 5.76 17.31
N LEU A 148 -16.59 5.83 16.00
CA LEU A 148 -17.82 5.36 15.35
C LEU A 148 -17.90 3.83 15.33
N LEU A 149 -16.76 3.17 15.14
CA LEU A 149 -16.61 1.74 15.32
C LEU A 149 -15.74 1.45 16.55
N ALA A 150 -16.20 0.56 17.42
CA ALA A 150 -15.40 0.14 18.56
C ALA A 150 -14.21 -0.76 18.09
N PRO A 151 -13.04 -0.68 18.77
CA PRO A 151 -11.88 -1.52 18.41
C PRO A 151 -12.16 -3.03 18.45
N ASP A 152 -13.13 -3.47 19.23
CA ASP A 152 -13.53 -4.88 19.37
C ASP A 152 -14.74 -5.28 18.51
N THR A 153 -15.20 -4.38 17.61
CA THR A 153 -16.25 -4.70 16.64
C THR A 153 -15.82 -5.88 15.78
N PRO A 154 -16.65 -6.95 15.66
CA PRO A 154 -16.37 -8.06 14.78
C PRO A 154 -16.42 -7.62 13.31
N ILE A 155 -15.28 -7.63 12.65
CA ILE A 155 -15.16 -7.21 11.25
C ILE A 155 -14.97 -8.42 10.34
N THR A 156 -15.77 -8.48 9.27
CA THR A 156 -15.59 -9.39 8.14
C THR A 156 -15.08 -8.58 6.94
N VAL A 157 -14.05 -9.10 6.28
CA VAL A 157 -13.45 -8.51 5.08
C VAL A 157 -13.53 -9.51 3.96
N ASN A 158 -14.26 -9.19 2.90
CA ASN A 158 -14.23 -9.90 1.62
C ASN A 158 -13.37 -9.10 0.65
N ALA A 159 -12.46 -9.76 -0.06
CA ALA A 159 -11.63 -9.04 -1.01
C ALA A 159 -11.30 -9.90 -2.23
N ILE A 160 -11.26 -9.26 -3.40
CA ILE A 160 -10.82 -9.88 -4.64
C ILE A 160 -9.68 -9.07 -5.24
N SER A 161 -8.64 -9.76 -5.68
CA SER A 161 -7.47 -9.18 -6.35
C SER A 161 -7.21 -9.84 -7.68
N GLY A 162 -6.69 -9.10 -8.62
CA GLY A 162 -6.08 -9.67 -9.82
C GLY A 162 -4.94 -10.63 -9.46
N TYR A 163 -4.70 -11.62 -10.35
CA TYR A 163 -3.71 -12.68 -10.11
C TYR A 163 -2.26 -12.18 -10.02
N SER A 164 -1.96 -10.98 -10.49
CA SER A 164 -0.64 -10.35 -10.35
C SER A 164 -0.20 -10.19 -8.88
N GLY A 165 -1.16 -10.11 -7.94
CA GLY A 165 -0.90 -10.02 -6.51
C GLY A 165 -0.18 -11.25 -5.92
N GLY A 166 -0.25 -12.41 -6.58
CA GLY A 166 0.47 -13.62 -6.19
C GLY A 166 1.89 -13.74 -6.76
N GLY A 167 2.38 -12.69 -7.45
CA GLY A 167 3.73 -12.64 -7.99
C GLY A 167 3.94 -13.51 -9.23
N LYS A 168 5.20 -13.64 -9.67
CA LYS A 168 5.57 -14.28 -10.95
C LYS A 168 4.99 -15.67 -11.16
N ALA A 169 5.01 -16.52 -10.14
CA ALA A 169 4.53 -17.90 -10.26
C ALA A 169 3.02 -17.95 -10.54
N MET A 170 2.24 -17.10 -9.85
CA MET A 170 0.80 -17.03 -10.10
C MET A 170 0.50 -16.40 -11.46
N ILE A 171 1.21 -15.34 -11.85
CA ILE A 171 1.09 -14.75 -13.18
C ILE A 171 1.33 -15.80 -14.26
N ALA A 172 2.46 -16.51 -14.21
CA ALA A 172 2.78 -17.56 -15.18
C ALA A 172 1.70 -18.65 -15.23
N SER A 173 1.18 -19.06 -14.07
CA SER A 173 0.12 -20.06 -13.97
C SER A 173 -1.22 -19.59 -14.58
N TYR A 174 -1.60 -18.31 -14.39
CA TYR A 174 -2.86 -17.79 -14.95
C TYR A 174 -2.76 -17.45 -16.45
N GLU A 175 -1.57 -17.13 -16.93
CA GLU A 175 -1.31 -16.81 -18.34
C GLU A 175 -0.96 -18.05 -19.18
N ASP A 176 -0.83 -19.22 -18.57
CA ASP A 176 -0.64 -20.49 -19.29
C ASP A 176 -1.96 -20.95 -19.91
N PRO A 177 -2.09 -20.96 -21.25
CA PRO A 177 -3.32 -21.35 -21.94
C PRO A 177 -3.67 -22.83 -21.79
N SER A 178 -2.72 -23.68 -21.36
CA SER A 178 -2.96 -25.10 -21.12
C SER A 178 -3.66 -25.38 -19.79
N GLU A 179 -3.66 -24.42 -18.84
CA GLU A 179 -4.26 -24.56 -17.53
C GLU A 179 -5.62 -23.88 -17.44
N LYS A 180 -6.66 -24.66 -17.07
CA LYS A 180 -7.97 -24.10 -16.75
C LYS A 180 -7.97 -23.56 -15.33
N ARG A 181 -8.25 -22.28 -15.17
CA ARG A 181 -8.37 -21.60 -13.86
C ARG A 181 -9.82 -21.27 -13.55
N PRO A 182 -10.26 -21.37 -12.29
CA PRO A 182 -11.59 -20.88 -11.91
C PRO A 182 -11.63 -19.36 -12.04
N ALA A 183 -12.76 -18.82 -12.49
CA ALA A 183 -12.98 -17.38 -12.61
C ALA A 183 -12.80 -16.63 -11.28
N PHE A 184 -13.10 -17.30 -10.19
CA PHE A 184 -13.00 -16.80 -8.82
C PHE A 184 -12.49 -17.92 -7.90
N ARG A 185 -11.44 -17.63 -7.13
CA ARG A 185 -10.82 -18.58 -6.23
C ARG A 185 -10.55 -17.97 -4.84
N PRO A 186 -11.37 -18.25 -3.81
CA PRO A 186 -11.04 -17.94 -2.42
C PRO A 186 -9.79 -18.73 -1.99
N TYR A 187 -8.99 -18.11 -1.11
CA TYR A 187 -7.80 -18.76 -0.54
C TYR A 187 -7.56 -18.28 0.90
N GLY A 188 -6.53 -18.77 1.56
CA GLY A 188 -6.19 -18.35 2.93
C GLY A 188 -7.26 -18.68 3.97
N LEU A 189 -8.12 -19.67 3.69
CA LEU A 189 -9.25 -20.07 4.56
C LEU A 189 -8.81 -20.77 5.85
N ASN A 190 -7.49 -20.90 6.06
CA ASN A 190 -6.89 -21.29 7.34
C ASN A 190 -6.72 -20.10 8.30
N PHE A 191 -7.15 -18.89 7.91
CA PHE A 191 -7.08 -17.66 8.70
C PHE A 191 -5.67 -17.26 9.15
N GLN A 192 -4.65 -17.61 8.37
CA GLN A 192 -3.24 -17.30 8.65
C GLN A 192 -2.60 -16.39 7.58
N HIS A 193 -3.40 -15.54 6.95
CA HIS A 193 -2.89 -14.63 5.93
C HIS A 193 -1.94 -13.59 6.57
N LYS A 194 -0.78 -13.37 5.93
CA LYS A 194 0.28 -12.49 6.44
C LYS A 194 -0.14 -11.03 6.66
N HIS A 195 -1.21 -10.57 5.98
CA HIS A 195 -1.73 -9.21 6.15
C HIS A 195 -2.62 -9.03 7.41
N LEU A 196 -3.02 -10.09 8.10
CA LEU A 196 -3.93 -9.97 9.26
C LEU A 196 -3.34 -9.12 10.39
N ARG A 197 -2.04 -9.27 10.66
CA ARG A 197 -1.36 -8.49 11.72
C ARG A 197 -1.34 -7.00 11.43
N GLU A 198 -1.02 -6.61 10.19
CA GLU A 198 -0.99 -5.20 9.79
C GLU A 198 -2.41 -4.62 9.73
N MET A 199 -3.41 -5.38 9.24
CA MET A 199 -4.82 -4.99 9.29
C MET A 199 -5.26 -4.68 10.73
N GLN A 200 -5.00 -5.60 11.66
CA GLN A 200 -5.35 -5.43 13.06
C GLN A 200 -4.68 -4.20 13.67
N GLN A 201 -3.36 -4.12 13.58
CA GLN A 201 -2.59 -3.08 14.27
C GLN A 201 -2.89 -1.69 13.73
N HIS A 202 -2.89 -1.52 12.41
CA HIS A 202 -2.98 -0.20 11.80
C HIS A 202 -4.41 0.28 11.55
N SER A 203 -5.41 -0.60 11.61
CA SER A 203 -6.81 -0.16 11.70
C SER A 203 -7.24 0.22 13.12
N GLY A 204 -6.50 -0.21 14.14
CA GLY A 204 -6.90 -0.03 15.55
C GLY A 204 -7.83 -1.11 16.09
N LEU A 205 -7.96 -2.24 15.38
CA LEU A 205 -8.77 -3.37 15.84
C LEU A 205 -8.08 -4.12 16.99
N SER A 206 -8.84 -4.53 18.01
CA SER A 206 -8.35 -5.34 19.11
C SER A 206 -8.10 -6.81 18.73
N ARG A 207 -8.74 -7.28 17.65
CA ARG A 207 -8.60 -8.62 17.08
C ARG A 207 -8.47 -8.56 15.56
N PRO A 208 -7.78 -9.53 14.92
CA PRO A 208 -7.73 -9.58 13.46
C PRO A 208 -9.14 -9.78 12.89
N PRO A 209 -9.45 -9.17 11.72
CA PRO A 209 -10.72 -9.37 11.06
C PRO A 209 -10.87 -10.81 10.52
N LEU A 210 -12.11 -11.27 10.34
CA LEU A 210 -12.40 -12.45 9.53
C LEU A 210 -12.14 -12.09 8.08
N PHE A 211 -11.04 -12.58 7.51
CA PHE A 211 -10.59 -12.20 6.18
C PHE A 211 -10.75 -13.31 5.16
N ILE A 212 -11.46 -13.04 4.08
CA ILE A 212 -11.74 -13.96 2.97
C ILE A 212 -11.17 -13.36 1.68
N PRO A 213 -9.85 -13.55 1.42
CA PRO A 213 -9.25 -13.12 0.16
C PRO A 213 -9.64 -14.03 -0.99
N ALA A 214 -9.75 -13.46 -2.18
CA ALA A 214 -9.94 -14.21 -3.41
C ALA A 214 -9.06 -13.67 -4.54
N VAL A 215 -8.81 -14.51 -5.54
CA VAL A 215 -8.16 -14.15 -6.80
C VAL A 215 -9.17 -14.29 -7.93
N GLY A 216 -9.28 -13.24 -8.74
CA GLY A 216 -10.05 -13.22 -9.99
C GLY A 216 -9.18 -13.56 -11.20
N THR A 217 -9.82 -13.73 -12.37
CA THR A 217 -9.13 -13.99 -13.65
C THR A 217 -8.62 -12.74 -14.35
N PHE A 218 -8.84 -11.55 -13.78
CA PHE A 218 -8.22 -10.32 -14.27
C PHE A 218 -6.80 -10.20 -13.71
N ARG A 219 -5.93 -9.54 -14.49
CA ARG A 219 -4.49 -9.46 -14.15
C ARG A 219 -4.23 -8.56 -12.94
N GLN A 220 -4.83 -7.39 -12.90
CA GLN A 220 -4.50 -6.28 -12.00
C GLN A 220 -5.77 -5.58 -11.56
N GLY A 221 -5.73 -4.91 -10.40
CA GLY A 221 -6.88 -4.28 -9.78
C GLY A 221 -7.41 -5.07 -8.59
N MET A 222 -8.16 -4.42 -7.71
CA MET A 222 -8.73 -5.10 -6.54
C MET A 222 -9.90 -4.34 -5.92
N LEU A 223 -10.73 -5.10 -5.21
CA LEU A 223 -11.77 -4.60 -4.31
C LEU A 223 -11.56 -5.17 -2.92
N VAL A 224 -11.72 -4.31 -1.91
CA VAL A 224 -11.84 -4.70 -0.50
C VAL A 224 -13.21 -4.28 -0.02
N GLN A 225 -13.99 -5.21 0.51
CA GLN A 225 -15.38 -5.01 0.90
C GLN A 225 -15.56 -5.34 2.38
N ILE A 226 -16.18 -4.43 3.13
CA ILE A 226 -16.47 -4.59 4.55
C ILE A 226 -17.97 -4.39 4.76
N PRO A 227 -18.76 -5.48 4.86
CA PRO A 227 -20.16 -5.40 5.24
C PRO A 227 -20.28 -5.04 6.72
N LEU A 228 -21.16 -4.10 7.05
CA LEU A 228 -21.40 -3.60 8.39
C LEU A 228 -22.91 -3.70 8.75
N PRO A 229 -23.29 -4.60 9.66
CA PRO A 229 -24.62 -4.60 10.26
C PRO A 229 -24.68 -3.48 11.30
N LEU A 230 -25.17 -2.30 10.94
CA LEU A 230 -25.18 -1.10 11.80
C LEU A 230 -26.05 -1.26 13.04
N TRP A 231 -27.13 -2.08 12.94
CA TRP A 231 -27.96 -2.46 14.07
C TRP A 231 -27.20 -3.17 15.19
N ALA A 232 -26.04 -3.77 14.91
CA ALA A 232 -25.17 -4.41 15.88
C ALA A 232 -24.08 -3.48 16.42
N SER A 233 -24.03 -2.22 15.96
CA SER A 233 -23.06 -1.24 16.42
C SER A 233 -23.36 -0.78 17.86
N ARG A 234 -22.31 -0.54 18.66
CA ARG A 234 -22.47 0.03 20.01
C ARG A 234 -22.86 1.50 19.99
N VAL A 235 -22.55 2.18 18.92
CA VAL A 235 -22.89 3.59 18.67
C VAL A 235 -23.95 3.60 17.59
N ALA A 236 -25.04 4.29 17.80
CA ALA A 236 -26.04 4.50 16.76
C ALA A 236 -25.34 5.16 15.56
N THR A 237 -25.33 4.47 14.44
CA THR A 237 -24.53 4.81 13.26
C THR A 237 -25.38 4.66 12.02
N THR A 238 -25.28 5.60 11.11
CA THR A 238 -25.94 5.58 9.81
C THR A 238 -24.92 5.50 8.68
N PRO A 239 -25.32 5.13 7.45
CA PRO A 239 -24.45 5.24 6.27
C PRO A 239 -23.91 6.66 6.05
N TYR A 240 -24.68 7.70 6.40
CA TYR A 240 -24.25 9.10 6.33
C TYR A 240 -23.10 9.40 7.29
N ASP A 241 -23.13 8.88 8.52
CA ASP A 241 -22.06 9.09 9.50
C ASP A 241 -20.76 8.45 9.03
N LEU A 242 -20.83 7.22 8.47
CA LEU A 242 -19.67 6.54 7.88
C LEU A 242 -19.07 7.36 6.74
N HIS A 243 -19.91 7.80 5.80
CA HIS A 243 -19.48 8.59 4.65
C HIS A 243 -18.88 9.95 5.07
N ALA A 244 -19.52 10.64 6.01
CA ALA A 244 -19.06 11.95 6.48
C ALA A 244 -17.67 11.88 7.11
N ILE A 245 -17.43 10.89 8.00
CA ILE A 245 -16.12 10.71 8.64
C ILE A 245 -15.04 10.35 7.61
N LEU A 246 -15.34 9.45 6.68
CA LEU A 246 -14.39 9.08 5.63
C LEU A 246 -14.08 10.26 4.72
N SER A 247 -15.10 11.03 4.32
CA SER A 247 -14.95 12.23 3.49
C SER A 247 -14.11 13.30 4.19
N GLU A 248 -14.37 13.59 5.45
CA GLU A 248 -13.58 14.54 6.26
C GLU A 248 -12.12 14.09 6.36
N HIS A 249 -11.89 12.79 6.65
CA HIS A 249 -10.54 12.27 6.84
C HIS A 249 -9.69 12.37 5.58
N TYR A 250 -10.27 12.13 4.41
CA TYR A 250 -9.55 12.10 3.12
C TYR A 250 -9.68 13.38 2.29
N GLU A 251 -10.32 14.44 2.80
CA GLU A 251 -10.59 15.68 2.07
C GLU A 251 -9.33 16.28 1.42
N SER A 252 -8.20 16.26 2.14
CA SER A 252 -6.94 16.82 1.65
C SER A 252 -6.06 15.82 0.88
N SER A 253 -6.50 14.56 0.75
CA SER A 253 -5.71 13.52 0.09
C SER A 253 -5.80 13.63 -1.43
N THR A 254 -4.67 13.48 -2.11
CA THR A 254 -4.58 13.36 -3.57
C THR A 254 -4.58 11.92 -4.07
N ALA A 255 -4.39 10.95 -3.17
CA ALA A 255 -4.27 9.54 -3.50
C ALA A 255 -5.49 8.71 -3.04
N VAL A 256 -6.26 9.20 -2.07
CA VAL A 256 -7.48 8.54 -1.59
C VAL A 256 -8.64 9.52 -1.78
N CYS A 257 -9.71 9.08 -2.41
CA CYS A 257 -10.94 9.84 -2.57
C CYS A 257 -12.15 9.05 -2.06
N VAL A 258 -13.19 9.75 -1.63
CA VAL A 258 -14.45 9.16 -1.22
C VAL A 258 -15.51 9.55 -2.24
N ALA A 259 -16.14 8.55 -2.85
CA ALA A 259 -17.23 8.75 -3.80
C ALA A 259 -18.50 9.24 -3.07
N PRO A 260 -19.43 9.92 -3.75
CA PRO A 260 -20.72 10.28 -3.15
C PRO A 260 -21.43 9.07 -2.54
N LEU A 261 -22.12 9.29 -1.42
CA LEU A 261 -22.94 8.26 -0.78
C LEU A 261 -24.03 7.73 -1.74
N ILE A 262 -24.19 6.42 -1.77
CA ILE A 262 -25.18 5.75 -2.61
C ILE A 262 -26.11 4.95 -1.72
N GLU A 263 -27.40 5.29 -1.73
CA GLU A 263 -28.45 4.65 -0.92
C GLU A 263 -29.59 4.06 -1.75
N GLY A 264 -30.24 3.06 -1.17
CA GLY A 264 -31.43 2.43 -1.71
C GLY A 264 -31.23 1.86 -3.12
N THR A 265 -32.25 1.97 -3.96
CA THR A 265 -32.26 1.40 -5.33
C THR A 265 -31.26 2.03 -6.30
N ALA A 266 -30.65 3.18 -5.95
CA ALA A 266 -29.56 3.75 -6.74
C ALA A 266 -28.33 2.84 -6.76
N ALA A 267 -28.14 2.02 -5.72
CA ALA A 267 -27.05 1.05 -5.62
C ALA A 267 -27.11 -0.05 -6.70
N ASP A 268 -28.32 -0.41 -7.18
CA ASP A 268 -28.50 -1.47 -8.17
C ASP A 268 -27.92 -1.13 -9.55
N SER A 269 -27.76 0.16 -9.84
CA SER A 269 -27.21 0.65 -11.10
C SER A 269 -25.69 0.81 -11.09
N VAL A 270 -25.03 0.61 -9.93
CA VAL A 270 -23.60 0.85 -9.79
C VAL A 270 -22.79 -0.37 -10.22
N ASN A 271 -21.94 -0.18 -11.21
CA ASN A 271 -20.99 -1.19 -11.67
C ASN A 271 -19.58 -0.85 -11.16
N ILE A 272 -19.13 -1.55 -10.13
CA ILE A 272 -17.78 -1.38 -9.60
C ILE A 272 -16.82 -2.30 -10.35
N ASN A 273 -16.00 -1.70 -11.23
CA ASN A 273 -14.95 -2.44 -11.94
C ASN A 273 -13.67 -2.45 -11.10
N PRO A 274 -13.14 -3.63 -10.67
CA PRO A 274 -11.90 -3.73 -9.91
C PRO A 274 -10.68 -3.19 -10.66
N GLU A 275 -10.73 -3.10 -11.99
CA GLU A 275 -9.64 -2.65 -12.84
C GLU A 275 -9.62 -1.14 -13.11
N ARG A 276 -10.62 -0.41 -12.60
CA ARG A 276 -10.82 1.04 -12.89
C ARG A 276 -9.59 1.89 -12.57
N PHE A 277 -8.83 1.54 -11.54
CA PHE A 277 -7.66 2.31 -11.08
C PHE A 277 -6.32 1.69 -11.46
N ASN A 278 -6.30 0.72 -12.39
CA ASN A 278 -5.07 0.09 -12.84
C ASN A 278 -4.04 1.12 -13.34
N ASN A 279 -2.78 0.90 -12.99
CA ASN A 279 -1.64 1.76 -13.32
C ASN A 279 -1.70 3.16 -12.68
N THR A 280 -2.47 3.32 -11.60
CA THR A 280 -2.52 4.56 -10.82
C THR A 280 -2.11 4.32 -9.36
N ASN A 281 -1.82 5.40 -8.62
CA ASN A 281 -1.66 5.36 -7.16
C ASN A 281 -2.93 5.85 -6.44
N SER A 282 -4.08 5.74 -7.08
CA SER A 282 -5.36 6.19 -6.53
C SER A 282 -6.12 5.06 -5.86
N LEU A 283 -6.85 5.39 -4.80
CA LEU A 283 -7.81 4.53 -4.10
C LEU A 283 -9.13 5.29 -3.95
N GLU A 284 -10.22 4.69 -4.39
CA GLU A 284 -11.57 5.21 -4.18
C GLU A 284 -12.29 4.42 -3.12
N ILE A 285 -12.89 5.13 -2.17
CA ILE A 285 -13.79 4.58 -1.15
C ILE A 285 -15.23 4.86 -1.57
N SER A 286 -16.06 3.84 -1.57
CA SER A 286 -17.51 3.96 -1.75
C SER A 286 -18.23 3.47 -0.51
N VAL A 287 -19.25 4.20 -0.09
CA VAL A 287 -20.16 3.81 0.98
C VAL A 287 -21.53 3.53 0.36
N PHE A 288 -22.00 2.31 0.50
CA PHE A 288 -23.35 1.90 0.16
C PHE A 288 -24.12 1.62 1.42
N GLY A 289 -25.36 2.02 1.53
CA GLY A 289 -26.11 1.76 2.73
C GLY A 289 -27.62 1.87 2.53
N ASP A 290 -28.31 1.38 3.54
CA ASP A 290 -29.74 1.58 3.71
C ASP A 290 -30.02 1.87 5.19
N THR A 291 -30.47 3.09 5.42
CA THR A 291 -30.76 3.57 6.79
C THR A 291 -31.96 2.81 7.40
N ALA A 292 -32.92 2.37 6.60
CA ALA A 292 -34.11 1.67 7.09
C ALA A 292 -33.78 0.25 7.56
N SER A 293 -32.87 -0.45 6.90
CA SER A 293 -32.38 -1.78 7.30
C SER A 293 -31.18 -1.73 8.23
N GLU A 294 -30.66 -0.55 8.54
CA GLU A 294 -29.46 -0.35 9.37
C GLU A 294 -28.27 -1.17 8.86
N GLN A 295 -28.02 -1.13 7.56
CA GLN A 295 -26.92 -1.85 6.89
C GLN A 295 -26.06 -0.94 6.06
N ALA A 296 -24.76 -1.22 6.01
CA ALA A 296 -23.84 -0.56 5.09
C ALA A 296 -22.79 -1.53 4.55
N VAL A 297 -22.23 -1.19 3.39
CA VAL A 297 -21.02 -1.84 2.85
C VAL A 297 -20.02 -0.75 2.49
N LEU A 298 -18.83 -0.88 3.03
CA LEU A 298 -17.68 -0.06 2.64
C LEU A 298 -16.89 -0.80 1.57
N ILE A 299 -16.53 -0.11 0.49
CA ILE A 299 -15.74 -0.68 -0.60
C ILE A 299 -14.55 0.21 -0.89
N ALA A 300 -13.35 -0.36 -0.92
CA ALA A 300 -12.17 0.28 -1.46
C ALA A 300 -11.80 -0.36 -2.81
N CYS A 301 -11.67 0.47 -3.86
CA CYS A 301 -11.29 0.07 -5.21
C CYS A 301 -9.96 0.73 -5.58
N PHE A 302 -8.97 -0.06 -5.97
CA PHE A 302 -7.64 0.44 -6.31
C PHE A 302 -6.81 -0.63 -7.04
N ASP A 303 -5.65 -0.21 -7.55
CA ASP A 303 -4.69 -1.11 -8.17
C ASP A 303 -3.86 -1.86 -7.11
N ASN A 304 -3.89 -3.20 -7.13
CA ASN A 304 -3.11 -4.04 -6.22
C ASN A 304 -1.59 -3.92 -6.42
N LEU A 305 -1.13 -3.46 -7.58
CA LEU A 305 0.27 -3.16 -7.88
C LEU A 305 0.59 -1.67 -7.77
N GLY A 306 -0.38 -0.79 -7.96
CA GLY A 306 -0.27 0.66 -7.77
C GLY A 306 -0.29 1.04 -6.29
N LYS A 307 -1.41 1.59 -5.82
CA LYS A 307 -1.62 1.97 -4.40
C LYS A 307 -1.45 0.78 -3.43
N GLY A 308 -1.67 -0.45 -3.92
CA GLY A 308 -1.47 -1.67 -3.13
C GLY A 308 -0.02 -2.14 -3.00
N ALA A 309 0.95 -1.63 -3.78
CA ALA A 309 2.35 -2.11 -3.74
C ALA A 309 3.36 -1.06 -4.21
N SER A 310 3.75 -1.07 -5.50
CA SER A 310 4.85 -0.25 -6.03
C SER A 310 4.49 1.23 -6.11
N GLY A 311 3.25 1.59 -6.40
CA GLY A 311 2.80 2.99 -6.37
C GLY A 311 2.93 3.59 -4.96
N ALA A 312 2.50 2.84 -3.93
CA ALA A 312 2.72 3.24 -2.53
C ALA A 312 4.21 3.33 -2.18
N ALA A 313 5.05 2.42 -2.69
CA ALA A 313 6.49 2.47 -2.46
C ALA A 313 7.12 3.73 -3.08
N ILE A 314 6.72 4.12 -4.29
CA ILE A 314 7.17 5.37 -4.92
C ILE A 314 6.71 6.59 -4.11
N GLN A 315 5.47 6.60 -3.64
CA GLN A 315 4.95 7.67 -2.79
C GLN A 315 5.77 7.81 -1.50
N ASN A 316 6.07 6.69 -0.84
CA ASN A 316 6.91 6.67 0.36
C ASN A 316 8.34 7.14 0.07
N LEU A 317 8.96 6.65 -1.01
CA LEU A 317 10.29 7.09 -1.44
C LEU A 317 10.32 8.61 -1.65
N ARG A 318 9.33 9.18 -2.35
CA ARG A 318 9.24 10.64 -2.58
C ARG A 318 9.15 11.43 -1.28
N LEU A 319 8.38 10.94 -0.31
CA LEU A 319 8.31 11.57 1.02
C LEU A 319 9.65 11.48 1.75
N MET A 320 10.30 10.32 1.71
CA MET A 320 11.62 10.12 2.33
C MET A 320 12.67 11.06 1.71
N LEU A 321 12.66 11.29 0.40
CA LEU A 321 13.64 12.15 -0.28
C LEU A 321 13.41 13.66 -0.06
N ARG A 322 12.20 14.11 0.30
CA ARG A 322 11.90 15.53 0.54
C ARG A 322 12.54 16.10 1.82
N SER A 323 13.00 15.25 2.71
CA SER A 323 13.59 15.63 4.02
C SER A 323 15.12 15.51 4.05
N SER A 324 15.74 15.26 2.91
CA SER A 324 17.19 15.07 2.76
C SER A 324 17.89 16.36 2.36
#